data_b4ee4231eeb86abc1a573ecb8bde154f
#
_entry.id   b4ee4231eeb86abc1a573ecb8bde154f
#
_cell.length_a   1.000
_cell.length_b   1.000
_cell.length_c   1.000
_cell.angle_alpha   90.00
_cell.angle_beta   90.00
_cell.angle_gamma   90.00
#
_symmetry.space_group_name_H-M   'P 1'
#
loop_
_entity.id
_entity.type
_entity.pdbx_description
1 polymer ?
#
loop_
_entity_poly.entity_id
_entity_poly.type
_entity_poly.pdbx_seq_one_letter_code
_entity_poly.pdbx_strand_id
1 'polypeptide(L)'
;AGAAFLLWQVYVALSRCTNLEGMVLQSRVRSNSLFSDQRIVEFSKRSTTSGQLEIELAIAKKQYQQTILKSTFDFTIQIASIRELFEYLLEHKASFNGEALSWTEEIISKLYSLQETATKFQTQLQWLFQEAEIPEENKPLQERIVAASKYFIPALSSLIQFISQSPAITDSRLNAKEYNEALREVFAQLSMKKLMLEGFGNRFDMDAFHLRKQKFVLPSFTVNAYAGTSQQRAETPHPVLHQQLRKVRELICTKKDIPI
;
A
#
# COMPACT_ATOMS: atom_id res chain seq x y z
N ALA A 1 -35.53 -1.89 42.10
CA ALA A 1 -34.30 -2.13 41.36
C ALA A 1 -34.59 -1.79 39.90
N GLY A 2 -34.28 -0.54 39.48
CA GLY A 2 -34.43 -0.11 38.11
C GLY A 2 -33.32 -0.72 37.25
N ALA A 3 -33.66 -1.62 36.35
CA ALA A 3 -32.75 -2.09 35.33
C ALA A 3 -32.28 -0.89 34.50
N ALA A 4 -31.02 -0.56 34.55
CA ALA A 4 -30.41 0.41 33.69
C ALA A 4 -30.44 -0.20 32.29
N PHE A 5 -31.46 0.15 31.51
CA PHE A 5 -31.47 -0.10 30.09
C PHE A 5 -30.29 0.64 29.50
N LEU A 6 -29.34 -0.10 28.91
CA LEU A 6 -28.27 0.48 28.14
C LEU A 6 -28.86 1.36 27.00
N LEU A 7 -28.29 2.50 26.79
CA LEU A 7 -28.73 3.57 25.89
C LEU A 7 -29.26 3.11 24.52
N TRP A 8 -28.68 2.07 23.95
CA TRP A 8 -29.02 1.48 22.66
C TRP A 8 -30.33 0.69 22.66
N GLN A 9 -30.70 0.12 23.80
CA GLN A 9 -31.84 -0.79 23.88
C GLN A 9 -33.17 -0.02 23.71
N VAL A 10 -33.24 1.22 24.19
CA VAL A 10 -34.41 2.08 23.98
C VAL A 10 -34.58 2.43 22.51
N TYR A 11 -33.50 2.80 21.83
CA TYR A 11 -33.53 3.09 20.41
C TYR A 11 -33.90 1.87 19.57
N VAL A 12 -33.27 0.72 19.85
CA VAL A 12 -33.54 -0.54 19.13
C VAL A 12 -34.98 -1.01 19.37
N ALA A 13 -35.51 -0.85 20.58
CA ALA A 13 -36.90 -1.21 20.88
C ALA A 13 -37.88 -0.31 20.13
N LEU A 14 -37.67 1.01 20.15
CA LEU A 14 -38.53 1.98 19.49
C LEU A 14 -38.42 1.93 17.96
N SER A 15 -37.22 1.70 17.41
CA SER A 15 -37.01 1.63 15.97
C SER A 15 -37.64 0.39 15.29
N ARG A 16 -37.98 -0.64 16.10
CA ARG A 16 -38.71 -1.84 15.60
C ARG A 16 -40.22 -1.64 15.56
N CYS A 17 -40.73 -0.56 16.14
CA CYS A 17 -42.16 -0.24 16.09
C CYS A 17 -42.47 0.47 14.77
N THR A 18 -43.23 -0.19 13.93
CA THR A 18 -43.70 0.39 12.65
C THR A 18 -44.89 1.33 12.85
N ASN A 19 -45.57 1.28 14.02
CA ASN A 19 -46.72 2.11 14.34
C ASN A 19 -46.72 2.41 15.85
N LEU A 20 -47.10 3.62 16.22
CA LEU A 20 -47.27 4.04 17.63
C LEU A 20 -48.58 3.53 18.25
N GLU A 21 -49.54 3.19 17.44
CA GLU A 21 -50.83 2.62 17.88
C GLU A 21 -50.58 1.19 18.39
N GLY A 22 -50.88 0.97 19.67
CA GLY A 22 -50.67 -0.31 20.35
C GLY A 22 -49.36 -0.45 21.13
N MET A 23 -48.50 0.56 21.15
CA MET A 23 -47.30 0.57 21.98
C MET A 23 -47.67 1.06 23.40
N VAL A 24 -47.48 0.23 24.38
CA VAL A 24 -47.69 0.57 25.81
C VAL A 24 -46.32 0.65 26.51
N LEU A 25 -45.97 1.83 27.00
CA LEU A 25 -44.77 2.01 27.80
C LEU A 25 -45.10 1.72 29.27
N GLN A 26 -44.48 0.69 29.82
CA GLN A 26 -44.66 0.30 31.27
C GLN A 26 -44.13 1.36 32.21
N SER A 27 -43.18 2.18 31.79
CA SER A 27 -42.61 3.29 32.54
C SER A 27 -42.28 4.46 31.65
N ARG A 28 -42.28 5.66 32.20
CA ARG A 28 -41.96 6.88 31.49
C ARG A 28 -40.48 6.88 31.07
N VAL A 29 -40.20 7.08 29.78
CA VAL A 29 -38.84 7.30 29.26
C VAL A 29 -38.36 8.66 29.70
N ARG A 30 -37.30 8.71 30.48
CA ARG A 30 -36.70 9.97 30.96
C ARG A 30 -35.80 10.56 29.91
N SER A 31 -35.79 11.90 29.77
CA SER A 31 -34.97 12.62 28.78
C SER A 31 -33.48 12.31 28.88
N ASN A 32 -32.97 12.04 30.09
CA ASN A 32 -31.58 11.66 30.34
C ASN A 32 -31.25 10.21 29.95
N SER A 33 -32.24 9.40 29.60
CA SER A 33 -32.07 8.04 29.06
C SER A 33 -31.94 8.01 27.54
N LEU A 34 -32.15 9.15 26.89
CA LEU A 34 -32.04 9.33 25.45
C LEU A 34 -30.73 10.08 25.14
N PHE A 35 -29.63 9.35 25.18
CA PHE A 35 -28.34 9.92 24.78
C PHE A 35 -28.18 9.68 23.28
N SER A 36 -28.23 10.72 22.48
CA SER A 36 -27.88 10.67 21.07
C SER A 36 -26.42 11.12 20.93
N ASP A 37 -25.62 10.39 20.16
CA ASP A 37 -24.33 10.91 19.73
C ASP A 37 -24.56 12.24 19.01
N GLN A 38 -23.91 13.29 19.50
CA GLN A 38 -24.12 14.64 18.98
C GLN A 38 -23.85 14.72 17.46
N ARG A 39 -22.92 13.89 16.96
CA ARG A 39 -22.63 13.76 15.53
C ARG A 39 -23.81 13.20 14.74
N ILE A 40 -24.57 12.25 15.29
CA ILE A 40 -25.78 11.69 14.67
C ILE A 40 -26.89 12.75 14.67
N VAL A 41 -27.05 13.49 15.76
CA VAL A 41 -28.03 14.59 15.83
C VAL A 41 -27.70 15.71 14.85
N GLU A 42 -26.43 16.08 14.75
CA GLU A 42 -25.97 17.06 13.77
C GLU A 42 -26.15 16.56 12.33
N PHE A 43 -25.85 15.29 12.09
CA PHE A 43 -26.11 14.66 10.78
C PHE A 43 -27.60 14.66 10.42
N SER A 44 -28.48 14.26 11.35
CA SER A 44 -29.94 14.25 11.10
C SER A 44 -30.56 15.65 10.98
N LYS A 45 -29.94 16.66 11.60
CA LYS A 45 -30.35 18.08 11.44
C LYS A 45 -29.90 18.67 10.11
N ARG A 46 -28.90 18.09 9.46
CA ARG A 46 -28.56 18.43 8.08
C ARG A 46 -29.62 17.85 7.16
N SER A 47 -30.78 18.47 7.09
CA SER A 47 -31.79 18.14 6.07
C SER A 47 -31.24 18.60 4.72
N THR A 48 -30.40 17.79 4.11
CA THR A 48 -29.89 18.03 2.76
C THR A 48 -31.03 17.78 1.79
N THR A 49 -31.39 18.78 1.03
CA THR A 49 -32.35 18.61 -0.08
C THR A 49 -31.71 17.69 -1.13
N SER A 50 -32.50 16.91 -1.87
CA SER A 50 -32.02 15.97 -2.91
C SER A 50 -31.04 16.65 -3.88
N GLY A 51 -31.33 17.87 -4.33
CA GLY A 51 -30.44 18.61 -5.22
C GLY A 51 -29.08 19.02 -4.59
N GLN A 52 -29.06 19.24 -3.28
CA GLN A 52 -27.82 19.55 -2.56
C GLN A 52 -26.93 18.31 -2.41
N LEU A 53 -27.52 17.14 -2.18
CA LEU A 53 -26.81 15.86 -2.17
C LEU A 53 -26.20 15.50 -3.53
N GLU A 54 -26.88 15.78 -4.62
CA GLU A 54 -26.37 15.56 -5.98
C GLU A 54 -25.14 16.43 -6.27
N ILE A 55 -25.16 17.69 -5.85
CA ILE A 55 -24.01 18.60 -5.99
C ILE A 55 -22.82 18.11 -5.14
N GLU A 56 -23.07 17.77 -3.88
CA GLU A 56 -22.03 17.24 -2.97
C GLU A 56 -21.44 15.94 -3.50
N LEU A 57 -22.26 15.04 -4.04
CA LEU A 57 -21.82 13.79 -4.66
C LEU A 57 -20.94 14.04 -5.90
N ALA A 58 -21.31 14.98 -6.77
CA ALA A 58 -20.53 15.33 -7.94
C ALA A 58 -19.15 15.89 -7.54
N ILE A 59 -19.09 16.76 -6.52
CA ILE A 59 -17.86 17.30 -5.98
C ILE A 59 -17.00 16.17 -5.38
N ALA A 60 -17.59 15.31 -4.56
CA ALA A 60 -16.89 14.19 -3.94
C ALA A 60 -16.35 13.20 -4.99
N LYS A 61 -17.13 12.89 -6.02
CA LYS A 61 -16.70 12.04 -7.14
C LYS A 61 -15.49 12.65 -7.86
N LYS A 62 -15.54 13.94 -8.17
CA LYS A 62 -14.40 14.65 -8.79
C LYS A 62 -13.15 14.60 -7.92
N GLN A 63 -13.26 14.93 -6.64
CA GLN A 63 -12.14 14.91 -5.69
C GLN A 63 -11.53 13.52 -5.53
N TYR A 64 -12.39 12.50 -5.50
CA TYR A 64 -11.95 11.12 -5.40
C TYR A 64 -11.14 10.69 -6.63
N GLN A 65 -11.62 10.98 -7.83
CA GLN A 65 -10.91 10.69 -9.07
C GLN A 65 -9.56 11.43 -9.15
N GLN A 66 -9.51 12.68 -8.73
CA GLN A 66 -8.27 13.45 -8.65
C GLN A 66 -7.27 12.82 -7.68
N THR A 67 -7.74 12.34 -6.52
CA THR A 67 -6.91 11.67 -5.52
C THR A 67 -6.34 10.36 -6.07
N ILE A 68 -7.16 9.57 -6.74
CA ILE A 68 -6.72 8.32 -7.39
C ILE A 68 -5.63 8.60 -8.44
N LEU A 69 -5.85 9.58 -9.31
CA LEU A 69 -4.87 9.94 -10.33
C LEU A 69 -3.55 10.40 -9.70
N LYS A 70 -3.59 11.29 -8.71
CA LYS A 70 -2.38 11.75 -8.00
C LYS A 70 -1.63 10.58 -7.36
N SER A 71 -2.33 9.71 -6.64
CA SER A 71 -1.70 8.57 -5.94
C SER A 71 -1.14 7.52 -6.89
N THR A 72 -1.74 7.34 -8.08
CA THR A 72 -1.23 6.40 -9.08
C THR A 72 0.10 6.85 -9.67
N PHE A 73 0.28 8.15 -9.87
CA PHE A 73 1.54 8.76 -10.34
C PHE A 73 2.39 9.31 -9.19
N ASP A 74 2.41 8.64 -8.04
CA ASP A 74 3.25 8.98 -6.89
C ASP A 74 4.03 7.75 -6.44
N PHE A 75 5.35 7.86 -6.35
CA PHE A 75 6.26 6.77 -5.99
C PHE A 75 6.89 6.96 -4.59
N THR A 76 6.42 7.93 -3.81
CA THR A 76 6.98 8.27 -2.50
C THR A 76 7.01 7.07 -1.56
N ILE A 77 5.93 6.26 -1.53
CA ILE A 77 5.84 5.07 -0.69
C ILE A 77 6.90 4.04 -1.10
N GLN A 78 7.08 3.79 -2.41
CA GLN A 78 8.06 2.83 -2.91
C GLN A 78 9.49 3.28 -2.63
N ILE A 79 9.75 4.58 -2.71
CA ILE A 79 11.04 5.16 -2.32
C ILE A 79 11.28 4.96 -0.82
N ALA A 80 10.29 5.19 0.02
CA ALA A 80 10.41 4.97 1.46
C ALA A 80 10.73 3.49 1.76
N SER A 81 9.96 2.56 1.20
CA SER A 81 10.16 1.12 1.43
C SER A 81 11.54 0.63 0.97
N ILE A 82 12.04 1.09 -0.18
CA ILE A 82 13.37 0.67 -0.64
C ILE A 82 14.50 1.33 0.17
N ARG A 83 14.28 2.53 0.72
CA ARG A 83 15.23 3.18 1.62
C ARG A 83 15.31 2.45 2.96
N GLU A 84 14.21 1.99 3.51
CA GLU A 84 14.19 1.14 4.71
C GLU A 84 14.98 -0.15 4.47
N LEU A 85 14.83 -0.78 3.30
CA LEU A 85 15.63 -1.93 2.93
C LEU A 85 17.13 -1.58 2.81
N PHE A 86 17.46 -0.42 2.28
CA PHE A 86 18.84 0.05 2.17
C PHE A 86 19.48 0.28 3.55
N GLU A 87 18.79 0.93 4.48
CA GLU A 87 19.25 1.11 5.86
C GLU A 87 19.44 -0.25 6.55
N TYR A 88 18.51 -1.18 6.37
CA TYR A 88 18.67 -2.55 6.86
C TYR A 88 19.94 -3.23 6.34
N LEU A 89 20.24 -3.08 5.04
CA LEU A 89 21.47 -3.61 4.44
C LEU A 89 22.73 -2.95 4.99
N LEU A 90 22.69 -1.65 5.28
CA LEU A 90 23.80 -0.94 5.92
C LEU A 90 24.10 -1.47 7.33
N GLU A 91 23.07 -1.67 8.14
CA GLU A 91 23.19 -2.23 9.50
C GLU A 91 23.75 -3.66 9.49
N HIS A 92 23.41 -4.45 8.46
CA HIS A 92 23.79 -5.84 8.32
C HIS A 92 24.84 -6.08 7.24
N LYS A 93 25.63 -5.06 6.90
CA LYS A 93 26.60 -5.10 5.79
C LYS A 93 27.56 -6.29 5.84
N ALA A 94 27.97 -6.73 7.03
CA ALA A 94 28.88 -7.86 7.18
C ALA A 94 28.23 -9.22 6.83
N SER A 95 26.89 -9.28 6.77
CA SER A 95 26.14 -10.50 6.46
C SER A 95 25.81 -10.65 4.98
N PHE A 96 25.80 -9.56 4.23
CA PHE A 96 25.48 -9.58 2.81
C PHE A 96 26.73 -9.45 1.93
N ASN A 97 26.64 -9.92 0.68
CA ASN A 97 27.67 -9.66 -0.32
C ASN A 97 27.73 -8.15 -0.66
N GLY A 98 28.89 -7.69 -1.17
CA GLY A 98 29.14 -6.27 -1.45
C GLY A 98 28.24 -5.66 -2.53
N GLU A 99 27.64 -6.47 -3.39
CA GLU A 99 26.79 -6.01 -4.51
C GLU A 99 25.38 -5.60 -4.06
N ALA A 100 24.88 -6.12 -2.94
CA ALA A 100 23.54 -5.85 -2.46
C ALA A 100 23.26 -4.36 -2.22
N LEU A 101 24.22 -3.64 -1.63
CA LEU A 101 24.11 -2.22 -1.33
C LEU A 101 24.07 -1.36 -2.60
N SER A 102 25.06 -1.51 -3.49
CA SER A 102 25.15 -0.73 -4.73
C SER A 102 23.96 -0.98 -5.65
N TRP A 103 23.47 -2.22 -5.69
CA TRP A 103 22.28 -2.57 -6.44
C TRP A 103 21.01 -1.90 -5.86
N THR A 104 20.87 -1.83 -4.55
CA THR A 104 19.75 -1.16 -3.90
C THR A 104 19.81 0.36 -4.11
N GLU A 105 21.02 0.96 -4.08
CA GLU A 105 21.21 2.38 -4.45
C GLU A 105 20.77 2.67 -5.89
N GLU A 106 21.03 1.76 -6.82
CA GLU A 106 20.58 1.90 -8.20
C GLU A 106 19.05 1.89 -8.30
N ILE A 107 18.35 1.04 -7.54
CA ILE A 107 16.87 1.06 -7.47
C ILE A 107 16.37 2.41 -6.94
N ILE A 108 16.97 2.90 -5.87
CA ILE A 108 16.64 4.20 -5.28
C ILE A 108 16.80 5.31 -6.33
N SER A 109 17.92 5.34 -7.04
CA SER A 109 18.19 6.31 -8.10
C SER A 109 17.15 6.28 -9.22
N LYS A 110 16.79 5.08 -9.69
CA LYS A 110 15.76 4.88 -10.73
C LYS A 110 14.38 5.35 -10.23
N LEU A 111 14.02 5.06 -8.98
CA LEU A 111 12.75 5.51 -8.40
C LEU A 111 12.72 7.04 -8.24
N TYR A 112 13.81 7.69 -7.84
CA TYR A 112 13.87 9.17 -7.77
C TYR A 112 13.70 9.81 -9.15
N SER A 113 14.32 9.26 -10.19
CA SER A 113 14.13 9.74 -11.56
C SER A 113 12.66 9.62 -12.02
N LEU A 114 12.00 8.50 -11.67
CA LEU A 114 10.57 8.32 -11.94
C LEU A 114 9.72 9.33 -11.15
N GLN A 115 10.03 9.55 -9.86
CA GLN A 115 9.31 10.49 -9.01
C GLN A 115 9.49 11.93 -9.50
N GLU A 116 10.65 12.34 -9.95
CA GLU A 116 10.86 13.66 -10.54
C GLU A 116 9.95 13.91 -11.74
N THR A 117 9.87 12.92 -12.64
CA THR A 117 8.98 12.98 -13.81
C THR A 117 7.50 12.96 -13.37
N ALA A 118 7.16 12.15 -12.39
CA ALA A 118 5.82 12.08 -11.83
C ALA A 118 5.40 13.40 -11.18
N THR A 119 6.29 14.06 -10.46
CA THR A 119 6.03 15.38 -9.84
C THR A 119 5.74 16.45 -10.90
N LYS A 120 6.50 16.47 -12.00
CA LYS A 120 6.22 17.36 -13.15
C LYS A 120 4.84 17.08 -13.75
N PHE A 121 4.49 15.81 -13.89
CA PHE A 121 3.17 15.41 -14.39
C PHE A 121 2.05 15.75 -13.40
N GLN A 122 2.24 15.55 -12.11
CA GLN A 122 1.25 15.92 -11.07
C GLN A 122 0.98 17.44 -11.08
N THR A 123 1.98 18.27 -11.33
CA THR A 123 1.79 19.72 -11.52
C THR A 123 0.89 20.00 -12.73
N GLN A 124 1.08 19.31 -13.85
CA GLN A 124 0.19 19.44 -15.01
C GLN A 124 -1.24 18.97 -14.70
N LEU A 125 -1.38 17.85 -13.95
CA LEU A 125 -2.70 17.38 -13.51
C LEU A 125 -3.42 18.42 -12.67
N GLN A 126 -2.73 19.13 -11.77
CA GLN A 126 -3.35 20.18 -10.94
C GLN A 126 -3.97 21.28 -11.78
N TRP A 127 -3.32 21.69 -12.87
CA TRP A 127 -3.88 22.67 -13.81
C TRP A 127 -5.13 22.16 -14.50
N LEU A 128 -5.08 20.91 -15.00
CA LEU A 128 -6.21 20.28 -15.70
C LEU A 128 -7.40 20.00 -14.76
N PHE A 129 -7.15 19.84 -13.47
CA PHE A 129 -8.20 19.66 -12.46
C PHE A 129 -9.00 20.94 -12.13
N GLN A 130 -8.54 22.11 -12.55
CA GLN A 130 -9.24 23.37 -12.35
C GLN A 130 -10.50 23.48 -13.25
N GLU A 131 -10.54 22.73 -14.34
CA GLU A 131 -11.70 22.66 -15.20
C GLU A 131 -12.92 22.07 -14.46
N ALA A 132 -14.13 22.49 -14.87
CA ALA A 132 -15.37 22.08 -14.20
C ALA A 132 -15.66 20.59 -14.35
N GLU A 133 -15.23 19.99 -15.44
CA GLU A 133 -15.50 18.60 -15.78
C GLU A 133 -14.86 17.61 -14.81
N ILE A 134 -15.50 16.47 -14.63
CA ILE A 134 -14.89 15.35 -13.91
C ILE A 134 -13.76 14.73 -14.74
N PRO A 135 -12.69 14.16 -14.11
CA PRO A 135 -11.56 13.62 -14.82
C PRO A 135 -11.88 12.59 -15.91
N GLU A 136 -12.92 11.78 -15.73
CA GLU A 136 -13.36 10.79 -16.72
C GLU A 136 -13.90 11.41 -18.02
N GLU A 137 -14.45 12.61 -17.96
CA GLU A 137 -15.11 13.30 -19.09
C GLU A 137 -14.19 14.35 -19.72
N ASN A 138 -13.14 14.78 -19.01
CA ASN A 138 -12.20 15.78 -19.47
C ASN A 138 -11.25 15.20 -20.54
N LYS A 139 -11.50 15.50 -21.81
CA LYS A 139 -10.72 14.98 -22.94
C LYS A 139 -9.25 15.37 -22.89
N PRO A 140 -8.84 16.63 -22.70
CA PRO A 140 -7.44 17.01 -22.57
C PRO A 140 -6.73 16.24 -21.44
N LEU A 141 -7.38 16.05 -20.30
CA LEU A 141 -6.85 15.28 -19.19
C LEU A 141 -6.67 13.81 -19.56
N GLN A 142 -7.65 13.19 -20.23
CA GLN A 142 -7.58 11.81 -20.68
C GLN A 142 -6.39 11.57 -21.62
N GLU A 143 -6.17 12.43 -22.60
CA GLU A 143 -5.04 12.35 -23.52
C GLU A 143 -3.70 12.42 -22.79
N ARG A 144 -3.60 13.30 -21.79
CA ARG A 144 -2.38 13.45 -20.96
C ARG A 144 -2.14 12.23 -20.08
N ILE A 145 -3.19 11.64 -19.48
CA ILE A 145 -3.09 10.41 -18.70
C ILE A 145 -2.59 9.25 -19.56
N VAL A 146 -3.15 9.08 -20.77
CA VAL A 146 -2.73 8.05 -21.71
C VAL A 146 -1.25 8.24 -22.12
N ALA A 147 -0.84 9.46 -22.42
CA ALA A 147 0.55 9.77 -22.76
C ALA A 147 1.51 9.48 -21.61
N ALA A 148 1.14 9.88 -20.40
CA ALA A 148 1.93 9.60 -19.19
C ALA A 148 2.04 8.09 -18.93
N SER A 149 0.95 7.34 -19.05
CA SER A 149 0.96 5.88 -18.88
C SER A 149 1.91 5.19 -19.86
N LYS A 150 1.93 5.62 -21.12
CA LYS A 150 2.88 5.11 -22.13
C LYS A 150 4.35 5.34 -21.75
N TYR A 151 4.65 6.40 -21.01
CA TYR A 151 5.99 6.68 -20.51
C TYR A 151 6.33 5.82 -19.29
N PHE A 152 5.43 5.75 -18.29
CA PHE A 152 5.72 5.08 -17.01
C PHE A 152 5.70 3.55 -17.11
N ILE A 153 4.87 2.95 -17.95
CA ILE A 153 4.73 1.49 -18.05
C ILE A 153 6.05 0.80 -18.44
N PRO A 154 6.79 1.21 -19.48
CA PRO A 154 8.08 0.59 -19.82
C PRO A 154 9.12 0.77 -18.71
N ALA A 155 9.18 1.95 -18.11
CA ALA A 155 10.12 2.24 -17.03
C ALA A 155 9.85 1.38 -15.79
N LEU A 156 8.59 1.21 -15.39
CA LEU A 156 8.20 0.31 -14.31
C LEU A 156 8.47 -1.16 -14.66
N SER A 157 8.23 -1.57 -15.91
CA SER A 157 8.52 -2.93 -16.37
C SER A 157 10.00 -3.25 -16.24
N SER A 158 10.87 -2.33 -16.68
CA SER A 158 12.32 -2.46 -16.54
C SER A 158 12.76 -2.51 -15.07
N LEU A 159 12.18 -1.66 -14.21
CA LEU A 159 12.49 -1.64 -12.79
C LEU A 159 12.03 -2.92 -12.07
N ILE A 160 10.84 -3.42 -12.35
CA ILE A 160 10.30 -4.68 -11.82
C ILE A 160 11.17 -5.86 -12.23
N GLN A 161 11.60 -5.90 -13.50
CA GLN A 161 12.53 -6.91 -13.99
C GLN A 161 13.89 -6.82 -13.27
N PHE A 162 14.41 -5.62 -13.09
CA PHE A 162 15.66 -5.38 -12.36
C PHE A 162 15.56 -5.88 -10.90
N ILE A 163 14.46 -5.59 -10.20
CA ILE A 163 14.19 -6.07 -8.84
C ILE A 163 14.13 -7.60 -8.77
N SER A 164 13.59 -8.25 -9.79
CA SER A 164 13.54 -9.72 -9.85
C SER A 164 14.91 -10.38 -10.04
N GLN A 165 15.95 -9.61 -10.36
CA GLN A 165 17.33 -10.06 -10.59
C GLN A 165 18.28 -9.69 -9.44
N SER A 166 17.74 -9.56 -8.24
CA SER A 166 18.52 -9.19 -7.06
C SER A 166 19.78 -10.04 -6.90
N PRO A 167 20.97 -9.43 -6.79
CA PRO A 167 22.23 -10.14 -6.59
C PRO A 167 22.53 -10.40 -5.10
N ALA A 168 21.65 -10.00 -4.19
CA ALA A 168 21.88 -10.09 -2.75
C ALA A 168 22.04 -11.55 -2.30
N ILE A 169 23.09 -11.81 -1.57
CA ILE A 169 23.42 -13.13 -1.02
C ILE A 169 23.83 -12.98 0.45
N THR A 170 23.27 -13.82 1.31
CA THR A 170 23.63 -13.92 2.72
C THR A 170 23.58 -15.39 3.20
N ASP A 171 24.39 -15.75 4.18
CA ASP A 171 24.35 -17.03 4.87
C ASP A 171 23.43 -17.03 6.11
N SER A 172 22.93 -15.87 6.50
CA SER A 172 21.98 -15.72 7.60
C SER A 172 20.54 -15.93 7.10
N ARG A 173 19.87 -16.96 7.62
CA ARG A 173 18.46 -17.23 7.30
C ARG A 173 17.55 -16.08 7.72
N LEU A 174 17.82 -15.47 8.88
CA LEU A 174 17.04 -14.34 9.37
C LEU A 174 17.17 -13.15 8.42
N ASN A 175 18.41 -12.75 8.10
CA ASN A 175 18.65 -11.60 7.24
C ASN A 175 18.12 -11.83 5.81
N ALA A 176 18.22 -13.07 5.31
CA ALA A 176 17.63 -13.43 4.01
C ALA A 176 16.11 -13.32 4.03
N LYS A 177 15.45 -13.76 5.10
CA LYS A 177 14.01 -13.67 5.25
C LYS A 177 13.53 -12.21 5.23
N GLU A 178 14.08 -11.37 6.09
CA GLU A 178 13.76 -9.94 6.18
C GLU A 178 13.98 -9.22 4.84
N TYR A 179 15.15 -9.48 4.20
CA TYR A 179 15.46 -8.95 2.88
C TYR A 179 14.43 -9.36 1.81
N ASN A 180 14.15 -10.68 1.74
CA ASN A 180 13.23 -11.22 0.74
C ASN A 180 11.80 -10.67 0.92
N GLU A 181 11.34 -10.54 2.17
CA GLU A 181 10.01 -10.00 2.50
C GLU A 181 9.93 -8.51 2.12
N ALA A 182 10.91 -7.69 2.50
CA ALA A 182 10.95 -6.27 2.16
C ALA A 182 11.03 -6.05 0.64
N LEU A 183 11.88 -6.78 -0.06
CA LEU A 183 12.00 -6.67 -1.51
C LEU A 183 10.73 -7.12 -2.24
N ARG A 184 10.08 -8.18 -1.75
CA ARG A 184 8.81 -8.67 -2.27
C ARG A 184 7.70 -7.62 -2.12
N GLU A 185 7.68 -6.89 -1.01
CA GLU A 185 6.72 -5.80 -0.79
C GLU A 185 6.91 -4.69 -1.83
N VAL A 186 8.13 -4.24 -2.06
CA VAL A 186 8.44 -3.24 -3.12
C VAL A 186 8.03 -3.75 -4.50
N PHE A 187 8.35 -5.01 -4.81
CA PHE A 187 7.95 -5.66 -6.06
C PHE A 187 6.43 -5.69 -6.23
N ALA A 188 5.68 -6.03 -5.18
CA ALA A 188 4.22 -6.07 -5.19
C ALA A 188 3.62 -4.68 -5.44
N GLN A 189 4.11 -3.66 -4.73
CA GLN A 189 3.65 -2.28 -4.87
C GLN A 189 3.88 -1.75 -6.29
N LEU A 190 5.07 -1.98 -6.87
CA LEU A 190 5.39 -1.55 -8.24
C LEU A 190 4.58 -2.32 -9.29
N SER A 191 4.38 -3.63 -9.09
CA SER A 191 3.56 -4.46 -9.97
C SER A 191 2.09 -4.01 -9.97
N MET A 192 1.55 -3.66 -8.81
CA MET A 192 0.21 -3.07 -8.69
C MET A 192 0.14 -1.74 -9.43
N LYS A 193 1.10 -0.82 -9.24
CA LYS A 193 1.12 0.47 -9.94
C LYS A 193 1.19 0.30 -11.45
N LYS A 194 2.06 -0.59 -11.94
CA LYS A 194 2.14 -0.91 -13.36
C LYS A 194 0.79 -1.37 -13.90
N LEU A 195 0.13 -2.31 -13.22
CA LEU A 195 -1.18 -2.81 -13.62
C LEU A 195 -2.24 -1.70 -13.67
N MET A 196 -2.22 -0.77 -12.71
CA MET A 196 -3.14 0.38 -12.72
C MET A 196 -2.87 1.31 -13.91
N LEU A 197 -1.61 1.60 -14.20
CA LEU A 197 -1.21 2.43 -15.35
C LEU A 197 -1.53 1.77 -16.70
N GLU A 198 -1.39 0.46 -16.83
CA GLU A 198 -1.84 -0.30 -18.01
C GLU A 198 -3.33 -0.12 -18.24
N GLY A 199 -4.12 0.00 -17.17
CA GLY A 199 -5.54 0.32 -17.24
C GLY A 199 -5.85 1.68 -17.86
N PHE A 200 -4.93 2.63 -17.78
CA PHE A 200 -5.07 3.96 -18.38
C PHE A 200 -4.59 4.05 -19.82
N GLY A 201 -4.12 2.98 -20.41
CA GLY A 201 -3.54 2.98 -21.75
C GLY A 201 -4.47 3.44 -22.87
N ASN A 202 -5.80 3.32 -22.68
CA ASN A 202 -6.81 3.82 -23.62
C ASN A 202 -7.62 4.97 -23.01
N ARG A 203 -8.04 4.83 -21.78
CA ARG A 203 -8.87 5.79 -21.05
C ARG A 203 -8.78 5.54 -19.55
N PHE A 204 -8.78 6.61 -18.76
CA PHE A 204 -9.05 6.53 -17.32
C PHE A 204 -10.56 6.37 -17.09
N ASP A 205 -10.92 5.28 -16.41
CA ASP A 205 -12.29 4.94 -16.04
C ASP A 205 -12.26 4.33 -14.63
N MET A 206 -13.13 4.84 -13.74
CA MET A 206 -13.10 4.45 -12.33
C MET A 206 -13.58 3.03 -12.07
N ASP A 207 -14.61 2.58 -12.78
CA ASP A 207 -15.15 1.24 -12.60
C ASP A 207 -14.13 0.20 -13.07
N ALA A 208 -13.51 0.45 -14.23
CA ALA A 208 -12.41 -0.36 -14.75
C ALA A 208 -11.20 -0.36 -13.81
N PHE A 209 -10.87 0.78 -13.19
CA PHE A 209 -9.79 0.90 -12.21
C PHE A 209 -10.07 0.02 -10.99
N HIS A 210 -11.25 0.12 -10.38
CA HIS A 210 -11.61 -0.66 -9.21
C HIS A 210 -11.65 -2.17 -9.51
N LEU A 211 -12.26 -2.55 -10.63
CA LEU A 211 -12.31 -3.95 -11.06
C LEU A 211 -10.89 -4.52 -11.26
N ARG A 212 -10.00 -3.77 -11.87
CA ARG A 212 -8.60 -4.15 -12.10
C ARG A 212 -7.85 -4.30 -10.78
N LYS A 213 -8.05 -3.37 -9.85
CA LYS A 213 -7.45 -3.42 -8.50
C LYS A 213 -7.90 -4.66 -7.72
N GLN A 214 -9.19 -5.00 -7.79
CA GLN A 214 -9.74 -6.19 -7.12
C GLN A 214 -9.21 -7.51 -7.73
N LYS A 215 -8.98 -7.54 -9.04
CA LYS A 215 -8.47 -8.71 -9.75
C LYS A 215 -6.95 -8.84 -9.74
N PHE A 216 -6.25 -7.95 -9.04
CA PHE A 216 -4.79 -8.03 -8.97
C PHE A 216 -4.34 -9.34 -8.32
N VAL A 217 -3.49 -10.05 -9.04
CA VAL A 217 -2.76 -11.21 -8.53
C VAL A 217 -1.27 -10.87 -8.61
N LEU A 218 -0.58 -11.03 -7.50
CA LEU A 218 0.86 -10.78 -7.45
C LEU A 218 1.58 -11.72 -8.42
N PRO A 219 2.40 -11.19 -9.35
CA PRO A 219 3.23 -12.03 -10.20
C PRO A 219 4.21 -12.88 -9.39
N SER A 220 4.68 -13.98 -9.97
CA SER A 220 5.65 -14.84 -9.31
C SER A 220 6.92 -14.06 -8.97
N PHE A 221 7.35 -14.16 -7.71
CA PHE A 221 8.57 -13.55 -7.20
C PHE A 221 9.44 -14.63 -6.60
N THR A 222 10.59 -14.90 -7.24
CA THR A 222 11.44 -16.05 -6.94
C THR A 222 12.78 -15.66 -6.30
N VAL A 223 12.98 -14.37 -5.98
CA VAL A 223 14.22 -13.91 -5.34
C VAL A 223 14.37 -14.55 -3.98
N ASN A 224 15.56 -15.12 -3.74
CA ASN A 224 15.95 -15.68 -2.47
C ASN A 224 17.43 -15.34 -2.20
N ALA A 225 17.65 -14.46 -1.24
CA ALA A 225 19.00 -14.05 -0.83
C ALA A 225 19.72 -15.10 0.02
N TYR A 226 19.04 -16.16 0.49
CA TYR A 226 19.71 -17.19 1.28
C TYR A 226 20.55 -18.09 0.38
N ALA A 227 21.87 -17.96 0.48
CA ALA A 227 22.81 -18.96 0.00
C ALA A 227 22.96 -20.04 1.06
N GLY A 228 22.21 -21.14 0.91
CA GLY A 228 22.46 -22.33 1.72
C GLY A 228 23.96 -22.69 1.67
N THR A 229 24.43 -23.35 2.70
CA THR A 229 25.85 -23.71 2.94
C THR A 229 26.60 -24.40 1.78
N SER A 230 25.99 -24.57 0.62
CA SER A 230 26.54 -25.29 -0.54
C SER A 230 27.12 -24.42 -1.66
N GLN A 231 26.91 -23.08 -1.67
CA GLN A 231 27.25 -22.28 -2.85
C GLN A 231 28.36 -21.25 -2.73
N GLN A 232 28.90 -20.98 -1.55
CA GLN A 232 30.13 -20.18 -1.43
C GLN A 232 31.08 -20.81 -0.39
N ARG A 233 31.84 -21.79 -0.80
CA ARG A 233 33.19 -21.92 -0.27
C ARG A 233 34.03 -20.80 -0.89
N ALA A 234 33.87 -19.56 -0.39
CA ALA A 234 34.95 -18.60 -0.52
C ALA A 234 36.20 -19.32 0.03
N GLU A 235 37.25 -19.34 -0.73
CA GLU A 235 38.57 -19.81 -0.24
C GLU A 235 38.93 -18.94 0.96
N THR A 236 38.56 -19.39 2.14
CA THR A 236 38.91 -18.70 3.37
C THR A 236 40.39 -18.87 3.59
N PRO A 237 41.16 -17.80 3.94
CA PRO A 237 42.62 -17.90 4.20
C PRO A 237 42.96 -18.97 5.23
N HIS A 238 42.03 -19.37 6.07
CA HIS A 238 42.18 -20.37 7.12
C HIS A 238 40.99 -21.35 7.14
N PRO A 239 40.91 -22.32 6.20
CA PRO A 239 39.73 -23.21 6.07
C PRO A 239 39.48 -24.08 7.30
N VAL A 240 40.54 -24.49 7.99
CA VAL A 240 40.44 -25.32 9.22
C VAL A 240 39.82 -24.52 10.37
N LEU A 241 40.27 -23.29 10.57
CA LEU A 241 39.72 -22.41 11.60
C LEU A 241 38.21 -22.07 11.30
N HIS A 242 37.91 -21.79 10.06
CA HIS A 242 36.52 -21.53 9.62
C HIS A 242 35.62 -22.74 9.92
N GLN A 243 36.10 -23.96 9.65
CA GLN A 243 35.33 -25.17 9.92
C GLN A 243 35.13 -25.41 11.43
N GLN A 244 36.15 -25.10 12.26
CA GLN A 244 36.03 -25.18 13.71
C GLN A 244 35.06 -24.17 14.28
N LEU A 245 35.13 -22.93 13.84
CA LEU A 245 34.18 -21.87 14.25
C LEU A 245 32.75 -22.21 13.86
N ARG A 246 32.55 -22.79 12.69
CA ARG A 246 31.24 -23.26 12.26
C ARG A 246 30.67 -24.36 13.16
N LYS A 247 31.47 -25.35 13.54
CA LYS A 247 31.08 -26.40 14.49
C LYS A 247 30.72 -25.83 15.87
N VAL A 248 31.48 -24.86 16.35
CA VAL A 248 31.18 -24.15 17.62
C VAL A 248 29.90 -23.38 17.53
N ARG A 249 29.64 -22.66 16.42
CA ARG A 249 28.38 -21.96 16.17
C ARG A 249 27.19 -22.92 16.19
N GLU A 250 27.28 -24.04 15.47
CA GLU A 250 26.22 -25.06 15.43
C GLU A 250 25.94 -25.62 16.84
N LEU A 251 26.96 -25.89 17.63
CA LEU A 251 26.84 -26.33 19.03
C LEU A 251 26.14 -25.27 19.93
N ILE A 252 26.50 -24.00 19.75
CA ILE A 252 25.89 -22.91 20.55
C ILE A 252 24.43 -22.73 20.15
N CYS A 253 24.10 -22.73 18.86
CA CYS A 253 22.76 -22.61 18.35
C CYS A 253 21.87 -23.76 18.84
N THR A 254 22.37 -25.01 18.78
CA THR A 254 21.66 -26.18 19.29
C THR A 254 21.43 -26.12 20.82
N LYS A 255 22.42 -25.61 21.59
CA LYS A 255 22.25 -25.45 23.05
C LYS A 255 21.30 -24.34 23.47
N LYS A 256 21.17 -23.31 22.66
CA LYS A 256 20.36 -22.13 22.97
C LYS A 256 19.01 -22.07 22.23
N ASP A 257 18.68 -23.11 21.46
CA ASP A 257 17.47 -23.21 20.63
C ASP A 257 17.31 -22.01 19.68
N ILE A 258 18.44 -21.49 19.16
CA ILE A 258 18.49 -20.38 18.21
C ILE A 258 18.60 -20.98 16.80
N PRO A 259 17.76 -20.56 15.83
CA PRO A 259 17.87 -21.02 14.43
C PRO A 259 19.27 -20.72 13.86
N ILE A 260 19.85 -21.72 13.16
CA ILE A 260 21.17 -21.65 12.57
C ILE A 260 21.18 -20.76 11.34
#